data_6baf65f61e7c597e4a09b14f67bf6122
#
_entry.id   6baf65f61e7c597e4a09b14f67bf6122
#
_cell.length_a   1.000
_cell.length_b   1.000
_cell.length_c   1.000
_cell.angle_alpha   90.00
_cell.angle_beta   90.00
_cell.angle_gamma   90.00
#
_symmetry.space_group_name_H-M   'P 1'
#
loop_
_entity.id
_entity.type
_entity.pdbx_description
1 polymer ?
#
loop_
_entity_poly.entity_id
_entity_poly.type
_entity_poly.pdbx_seq_one_letter_code
_entity_poly.pdbx_strand_id
1 'polypeptide(L)'
;ICSMRAADVEPDRITAAQNAAKAFIADLPRHVRVGIVAFAGSAQLAQLPTQSREDLVKAIDSFQLQRGTATGNGIMLSLATIFPDAGIDIAALGGRQAMRPKPIEELGKQQDPAKTFTPVPPGSYNSAAIIMLTDGQRTTGVDPLEAAKWAADRGVRVYTVGVGTVQGETIGFE
;
A
#
# COMPACT_ATOMS: atom_id res chain seq x y z
N ILE A 1 3.06 -12.56 -1.89
CA ILE A 1 3.39 -13.01 -0.52
C ILE A 1 3.10 -14.49 -0.45
N CYS A 2 4.15 -15.36 -0.31
CA CYS A 2 3.92 -16.82 -0.16
C CYS A 2 3.10 -17.11 1.11
N SER A 3 3.26 -16.32 2.15
CA SER A 3 2.51 -16.43 3.41
C SER A 3 1.00 -16.27 3.27
N MET A 4 0.54 -15.48 2.28
CA MET A 4 -0.90 -15.34 1.99
C MET A 4 -1.54 -16.59 1.35
N ARG A 5 -0.73 -17.62 1.00
CA ARG A 5 -1.23 -18.94 0.56
C ARG A 5 -1.54 -19.87 1.72
N ALA A 6 -1.18 -19.47 2.96
CA ALA A 6 -1.47 -20.28 4.13
C ALA A 6 -2.98 -20.46 4.30
N ALA A 7 -3.38 -21.67 4.67
CA ALA A 7 -4.77 -22.08 4.86
C ALA A 7 -5.17 -22.12 6.36
N ASP A 8 -4.40 -21.47 7.22
CA ASP A 8 -4.77 -21.31 8.63
C ASP A 8 -5.99 -20.40 8.84
N VAL A 9 -6.41 -19.69 7.78
CA VAL A 9 -7.68 -18.98 7.65
C VAL A 9 -8.38 -19.51 6.40
N GLU A 10 -9.62 -20.01 6.54
CA GLU A 10 -10.36 -20.58 5.42
C GLU A 10 -10.84 -19.51 4.41
N PRO A 11 -10.80 -19.80 3.09
CA PRO A 11 -10.16 -20.96 2.44
C PRO A 11 -8.62 -20.83 2.34
N ASP A 12 -8.10 -19.62 2.39
CA ASP A 12 -6.71 -19.20 2.49
C ASP A 12 -6.66 -17.71 2.85
N ARG A 13 -5.48 -17.23 3.29
CA ARG A 13 -5.33 -15.86 3.76
C ARG A 13 -5.65 -14.81 2.70
N ILE A 14 -5.30 -15.02 1.43
CA ILE A 14 -5.58 -14.03 0.39
C ILE A 14 -7.07 -13.92 0.12
N THR A 15 -7.77 -15.04 0.03
CA THR A 15 -9.22 -15.05 -0.17
C THR A 15 -9.94 -14.43 1.02
N ALA A 16 -9.50 -14.73 2.24
CA ALA A 16 -10.04 -14.11 3.45
C ALA A 16 -9.83 -12.59 3.44
N ALA A 17 -8.62 -12.12 3.07
CA ALA A 17 -8.32 -10.69 2.96
C ALA A 17 -9.17 -10.01 1.87
N GLN A 18 -9.31 -10.64 0.71
CA GLN A 18 -10.17 -10.13 -0.38
C GLN A 18 -11.62 -10.02 0.07
N ASN A 19 -12.15 -11.03 0.75
CA ASN A 19 -13.52 -11.03 1.26
C ASN A 19 -13.73 -9.95 2.34
N ALA A 20 -12.77 -9.80 3.26
CA ALA A 20 -12.80 -8.75 4.27
C ALA A 20 -12.77 -7.35 3.64
N ALA A 21 -11.91 -7.14 2.65
CA ALA A 21 -11.84 -5.87 1.91
C ALA A 21 -13.14 -5.56 1.17
N LYS A 22 -13.73 -6.55 0.49
CA LYS A 22 -15.02 -6.39 -0.22
C LYS A 22 -16.15 -6.07 0.75
N ALA A 23 -16.24 -6.77 1.89
CA ALA A 23 -17.24 -6.50 2.92
C ALA A 23 -17.08 -5.10 3.50
N PHE A 24 -15.85 -4.70 3.84
CA PHE A 24 -15.56 -3.35 4.33
C PHE A 24 -15.98 -2.26 3.34
N ILE A 25 -15.65 -2.43 2.05
CA ILE A 25 -16.00 -1.47 0.99
C ILE A 25 -17.55 -1.40 0.81
N ALA A 26 -18.24 -2.53 0.95
CA ALA A 26 -19.71 -2.56 0.84
C ALA A 26 -20.40 -1.76 1.95
N ASP A 27 -19.82 -1.76 3.16
CA ASP A 27 -20.36 -1.05 4.33
C ASP A 27 -20.04 0.46 4.32
N LEU A 28 -19.10 0.90 3.49
CA LEU A 28 -18.75 2.32 3.41
C LEU A 28 -19.87 3.15 2.77
N PRO A 29 -20.10 4.39 3.26
CA PRO A 29 -21.02 5.33 2.62
C PRO A 29 -20.69 5.52 1.12
N ARG A 30 -21.73 5.65 0.28
CA ARG A 30 -21.56 5.70 -1.19
C ARG A 30 -20.70 6.89 -1.67
N HIS A 31 -20.66 7.98 -0.93
CA HIS A 31 -19.87 9.16 -1.29
C HIS A 31 -18.37 8.98 -1.02
N VAL A 32 -17.97 7.95 -0.27
CA VAL A 32 -16.55 7.67 0.01
C VAL A 32 -15.89 7.10 -1.23
N ARG A 33 -14.81 7.74 -1.67
CA ARG A 33 -13.95 7.25 -2.75
C ARG A 33 -12.89 6.33 -2.17
N VAL A 34 -12.72 5.18 -2.79
CA VAL A 34 -11.73 4.18 -2.39
C VAL A 34 -10.75 3.96 -3.53
N GLY A 35 -9.45 4.01 -3.24
CA GLY A 35 -8.38 3.56 -4.12
C GLY A 35 -7.80 2.26 -3.59
N ILE A 36 -7.22 1.44 -4.46
CA ILE A 36 -6.63 0.15 -4.09
C ILE A 36 -5.18 0.11 -4.54
N VAL A 37 -4.30 -0.14 -3.58
CA VAL A 37 -2.88 -0.36 -3.80
C VAL A 37 -2.56 -1.81 -3.45
N ALA A 38 -2.05 -2.55 -4.41
CA ALA A 38 -1.50 -3.89 -4.19
C ALA A 38 -0.01 -3.77 -3.90
N PHE A 39 0.48 -4.50 -2.89
CA PHE A 39 1.89 -4.55 -2.59
C PHE A 39 2.36 -5.98 -2.31
N ALA A 40 3.53 -6.29 -2.82
CA ALA A 40 4.24 -7.55 -2.59
C ALA A 40 5.74 -7.25 -2.56
N GLY A 41 6.56 -7.71 -3.48
CA GLY A 41 7.95 -7.27 -3.63
C GLY A 41 8.09 -5.80 -4.08
N SER A 42 7.02 -5.24 -4.63
CA SER A 42 6.85 -3.85 -5.03
C SER A 42 5.42 -3.41 -4.73
N ALA A 43 5.13 -2.13 -4.88
CA ALA A 43 3.77 -1.61 -4.79
C ALA A 43 3.29 -1.12 -6.16
N GLN A 44 2.01 -1.31 -6.43
CA GLN A 44 1.36 -0.83 -7.65
C GLN A 44 -0.09 -0.40 -7.36
N LEU A 45 -0.52 0.64 -8.05
CA LEU A 45 -1.88 1.12 -7.98
C LEU A 45 -2.78 0.18 -8.79
N ALA A 46 -3.64 -0.58 -8.10
CA ALA A 46 -4.59 -1.49 -8.74
C ALA A 46 -5.86 -0.77 -9.19
N GLN A 47 -6.30 0.23 -8.42
CA GLN A 47 -7.48 1.05 -8.75
C GLN A 47 -7.30 2.47 -8.22
N LEU A 48 -7.47 3.44 -9.10
CA LEU A 48 -7.56 4.87 -8.72
C LEU A 48 -8.78 5.11 -7.81
N PRO A 49 -8.73 6.12 -6.93
CA PRO A 49 -9.85 6.43 -6.05
C PRO A 49 -11.16 6.66 -6.81
N THR A 50 -12.14 5.79 -6.59
CA THR A 50 -13.45 5.78 -7.24
C THR A 50 -14.57 5.50 -6.26
N GLN A 51 -15.79 5.87 -6.64
CA GLN A 51 -17.02 5.49 -5.94
C GLN A 51 -17.65 4.20 -6.51
N SER A 52 -17.16 3.73 -7.66
CA SER A 52 -17.65 2.51 -8.32
C SER A 52 -17.25 1.26 -7.52
N ARG A 53 -18.20 0.71 -6.77
CA ARG A 53 -17.98 -0.52 -5.99
C ARG A 53 -17.64 -1.71 -6.88
N GLU A 54 -18.21 -1.74 -8.07
CA GLU A 54 -17.96 -2.78 -9.06
C GLU A 54 -16.49 -2.80 -9.51
N ASP A 55 -15.92 -1.63 -9.81
CA ASP A 55 -14.50 -1.53 -10.23
C ASP A 55 -13.55 -1.91 -9.09
N LEU A 56 -13.91 -1.55 -7.85
CA LEU A 56 -13.15 -1.93 -6.66
C LEU A 56 -13.15 -3.45 -6.45
N VAL A 57 -14.30 -4.10 -6.59
CA VAL A 57 -14.41 -5.56 -6.47
C VAL A 57 -13.60 -6.26 -7.54
N LYS A 58 -13.71 -5.82 -8.81
CA LYS A 58 -12.89 -6.36 -9.91
C LYS A 58 -11.39 -6.22 -9.65
N ALA A 59 -10.95 -5.07 -9.13
CA ALA A 59 -9.56 -4.85 -8.79
C ALA A 59 -9.09 -5.79 -7.68
N ILE A 60 -9.90 -6.01 -6.63
CA ILE A 60 -9.59 -6.94 -5.54
C ILE A 60 -9.50 -8.38 -6.07
N ASP A 61 -10.44 -8.79 -6.91
CA ASP A 61 -10.49 -10.17 -7.46
C ASP A 61 -9.34 -10.44 -8.45
N SER A 62 -8.74 -9.39 -9.01
CA SER A 62 -7.60 -9.52 -9.94
C SER A 62 -6.25 -9.73 -9.24
N PHE A 63 -6.18 -9.69 -7.91
CA PHE A 63 -4.92 -9.83 -7.19
C PHE A 63 -4.28 -11.19 -7.38
N GLN A 64 -2.99 -11.18 -7.75
CA GLN A 64 -2.18 -12.37 -7.87
C GLN A 64 -1.11 -12.39 -6.79
N LEU A 65 -0.85 -13.58 -6.26
CA LEU A 65 0.20 -13.79 -5.27
C LEU A 65 1.58 -13.56 -5.90
N GLN A 66 2.34 -12.64 -5.33
CA GLN A 66 3.72 -12.36 -5.69
C GLN A 66 4.64 -12.53 -4.48
N ARG A 67 5.94 -12.69 -4.72
CA ARG A 67 6.93 -12.82 -3.64
C ARG A 67 7.25 -11.45 -3.04
N GLY A 68 7.59 -11.44 -1.75
CA GLY A 68 8.02 -10.26 -1.02
C GLY A 68 6.87 -9.50 -0.35
N THR A 69 7.23 -8.64 0.60
CA THR A 69 6.30 -7.82 1.39
C THR A 69 6.89 -6.43 1.56
N ALA A 70 6.56 -5.52 0.63
CA ALA A 70 7.00 -4.12 0.63
C ALA A 70 5.92 -3.21 1.23
N THR A 71 5.64 -3.39 2.52
CA THR A 71 4.58 -2.65 3.25
C THR A 71 4.80 -1.14 3.19
N GLY A 72 6.05 -0.68 3.38
CA GLY A 72 6.39 0.73 3.28
C GLY A 72 6.10 1.32 1.90
N ASN A 73 6.40 0.56 0.82
CA ASN A 73 6.07 0.99 -0.54
C ASN A 73 4.56 1.13 -0.72
N GLY A 74 3.76 0.23 -0.13
CA GLY A 74 2.29 0.33 -0.15
C GLY A 74 1.80 1.62 0.49
N ILE A 75 2.32 1.98 1.66
CA ILE A 75 1.99 3.24 2.34
C ILE A 75 2.42 4.45 1.50
N MET A 76 3.67 4.44 0.99
CA MET A 76 4.19 5.56 0.20
C MET A 76 3.41 5.78 -1.09
N LEU A 77 3.03 4.71 -1.80
CA LEU A 77 2.21 4.81 -3.01
C LEU A 77 0.79 5.30 -2.71
N SER A 78 0.22 4.89 -1.57
CA SER A 78 -1.06 5.40 -1.10
C SER A 78 -0.98 6.90 -0.79
N LEU A 79 0.09 7.35 -0.13
CA LEU A 79 0.33 8.78 0.11
C LEU A 79 0.51 9.58 -1.18
N ALA A 80 1.24 9.04 -2.17
CA ALA A 80 1.38 9.66 -3.49
C ALA A 80 0.04 9.78 -4.23
N THR A 81 -0.88 8.83 -3.99
CA THR A 81 -2.22 8.88 -4.57
C THR A 81 -3.11 9.92 -3.87
N ILE A 82 -2.97 10.07 -2.55
CA ILE A 82 -3.70 11.09 -1.76
C ILE A 82 -3.13 12.49 -2.03
N PHE A 83 -1.81 12.60 -2.15
CA PHE A 83 -1.08 13.87 -2.34
C PHE A 83 -0.18 13.78 -3.59
N PRO A 84 -0.72 13.96 -4.80
CA PRO A 84 0.06 13.85 -6.04
C PRO A 84 1.25 14.80 -6.11
N ASP A 85 1.16 15.95 -5.44
CA ASP A 85 2.20 16.99 -5.41
C ASP A 85 3.24 16.80 -4.29
N ALA A 86 3.22 15.66 -3.58
CA ALA A 86 4.11 15.42 -2.44
C ALA A 86 5.56 15.10 -2.84
N GLY A 87 5.87 15.01 -4.14
CA GLY A 87 7.21 14.70 -4.63
C GLY A 87 7.69 13.26 -4.36
N ILE A 88 6.76 12.33 -4.13
CA ILE A 88 7.08 10.91 -3.92
C ILE A 88 7.40 10.27 -5.26
N ASP A 89 8.59 9.70 -5.39
CA ASP A 89 9.03 8.99 -6.61
C ASP A 89 8.31 7.64 -6.72
N ILE A 90 7.18 7.64 -7.44
CA ILE A 90 6.37 6.44 -7.68
C ILE A 90 7.15 5.38 -8.45
N ALA A 91 8.06 5.77 -9.35
CA ALA A 91 8.84 4.82 -10.13
C ALA A 91 9.79 3.99 -9.24
N ALA A 92 10.35 4.59 -8.20
CA ALA A 92 11.18 3.90 -7.22
C ALA A 92 10.40 2.85 -6.40
N LEU A 93 9.09 3.02 -6.23
CA LEU A 93 8.24 2.10 -5.47
C LEU A 93 7.82 0.86 -6.27
N GLY A 94 7.84 0.93 -7.61
CA GLY A 94 7.39 -0.13 -8.54
C GLY A 94 8.40 -1.26 -8.83
N GLY A 95 9.56 -1.30 -8.18
CA GLY A 95 10.47 -2.45 -8.10
C GLY A 95 11.30 -2.80 -9.34
N ARG A 96 10.93 -2.42 -10.55
CA ARG A 96 11.69 -2.74 -11.78
C ARG A 96 12.50 -1.60 -12.37
N GLN A 97 12.28 -0.37 -11.98
CA GLN A 97 12.99 0.80 -12.51
C GLN A 97 14.11 1.33 -11.59
N ALA A 98 14.22 0.83 -10.36
CA ALA A 98 15.31 1.20 -9.45
C ALA A 98 16.71 0.74 -9.91
N MET A 99 16.80 -0.06 -11.00
CA MET A 99 18.08 -0.55 -11.57
C MET A 99 18.52 0.17 -12.85
N ARG A 100 17.85 1.24 -13.27
CA ARG A 100 18.43 2.09 -14.32
C ARG A 100 19.33 3.13 -13.66
N PRO A 101 20.64 3.11 -13.90
CA PRO A 101 21.50 4.21 -13.49
C PRO A 101 20.94 5.48 -14.17
N LYS A 102 20.57 6.47 -13.37
CA LYS A 102 20.17 7.79 -13.89
C LYS A 102 21.38 8.35 -14.66
N PRO A 103 21.22 8.84 -15.89
CA PRO A 103 22.28 9.53 -16.60
C PRO A 103 22.81 10.67 -15.74
N ILE A 104 24.14 10.84 -15.70
CA ILE A 104 24.83 11.86 -14.88
C ILE A 104 24.31 13.28 -15.20
N GLU A 105 23.74 13.50 -16.37
CA GLU A 105 23.14 14.77 -16.80
C GLU A 105 21.83 15.14 -16.08
N GLU A 106 21.13 14.17 -15.44
CA GLU A 106 19.95 14.47 -14.62
C GLU A 106 20.28 14.83 -13.17
N LEU A 107 21.53 14.60 -12.73
CA LEU A 107 21.99 14.99 -11.41
C LEU A 107 22.20 16.51 -11.24
N GLY A 108 22.16 17.28 -12.33
CA GLY A 108 22.34 18.72 -12.34
C GLY A 108 21.05 19.54 -12.40
N LYS A 109 19.90 18.93 -12.62
CA LYS A 109 18.63 19.60 -12.46
C LYS A 109 18.23 19.48 -10.98
N GLN A 110 18.69 20.47 -10.21
CA GLN A 110 18.15 20.74 -8.88
C GLN A 110 16.62 20.69 -9.00
N GLN A 111 16.03 19.71 -8.34
CA GLN A 111 14.63 19.80 -7.96
C GLN A 111 14.47 21.19 -7.32
N ASP A 112 13.52 21.96 -7.77
CA ASP A 112 13.11 23.20 -7.11
C ASP A 112 13.14 22.96 -5.60
N PRO A 113 13.74 23.91 -4.80
CA PRO A 113 13.81 23.72 -3.37
C PRO A 113 12.40 23.41 -2.91
N ALA A 114 12.20 22.16 -2.51
CA ALA A 114 10.93 21.62 -2.10
C ALA A 114 10.21 22.68 -1.29
N LYS A 115 9.00 23.05 -1.72
CA LYS A 115 8.09 23.83 -0.86
C LYS A 115 8.26 23.23 0.51
N THR A 116 8.84 23.98 1.44
CA THR A 116 9.21 23.50 2.76
C THR A 116 7.96 22.87 3.37
N PHE A 117 7.91 21.54 3.30
CA PHE A 117 6.77 20.79 3.83
C PHE A 117 6.77 21.01 5.34
N THR A 118 5.72 21.63 5.86
CA THR A 118 5.55 21.80 7.29
C THR A 118 4.71 20.65 7.83
N PRO A 119 5.27 19.80 8.69
CA PRO A 119 4.51 18.73 9.31
C PRO A 119 3.29 19.26 10.06
N VAL A 120 2.19 18.54 9.97
CA VAL A 120 0.95 18.83 10.69
C VAL A 120 0.79 17.84 11.85
N PRO A 121 -0.08 18.12 12.84
CA PRO A 121 -0.33 17.17 13.92
C PRO A 121 -0.75 15.78 13.39
N PRO A 122 -0.20 14.68 13.91
CA PRO A 122 -0.57 13.33 13.50
C PRO A 122 -2.08 13.10 13.60
N GLY A 123 -2.68 12.49 12.56
CA GLY A 123 -4.11 12.19 12.52
C GLY A 123 -5.04 13.39 12.30
N SER A 124 -4.49 14.57 12.00
CA SER A 124 -5.27 15.80 11.79
C SER A 124 -5.94 15.86 10.41
N TYR A 125 -5.47 15.08 9.42
CA TYR A 125 -6.06 15.04 8.09
C TYR A 125 -7.28 14.12 8.07
N ASN A 126 -8.47 14.72 8.01
CA ASN A 126 -9.73 13.97 8.11
C ASN A 126 -10.34 13.57 6.76
N SER A 127 -9.71 13.97 5.64
CA SER A 127 -10.26 13.73 4.30
C SER A 127 -9.83 12.39 3.70
N ALA A 128 -8.83 11.73 4.26
CA ALA A 128 -8.40 10.39 3.85
C ALA A 128 -7.76 9.61 5.00
N ALA A 129 -7.77 8.29 4.85
CA ALA A 129 -7.03 7.35 5.70
C ALA A 129 -6.51 6.20 4.83
N ILE A 130 -5.48 5.51 5.31
CA ILE A 130 -4.93 4.31 4.69
C ILE A 130 -5.31 3.12 5.55
N ILE A 131 -5.88 2.08 4.94
CA ILE A 131 -6.17 0.80 5.59
C ILE A 131 -5.32 -0.25 4.91
N MET A 132 -4.41 -0.86 5.66
CA MET A 132 -3.47 -1.84 5.17
C MET A 132 -3.83 -3.24 5.69
N LEU A 133 -4.09 -4.16 4.77
CA LEU A 133 -4.28 -5.58 5.09
C LEU A 133 -2.96 -6.31 4.81
N THR A 134 -2.43 -6.98 5.81
CA THR A 134 -1.15 -7.71 5.70
C THR A 134 -1.13 -8.91 6.63
N ASP A 135 -0.39 -9.95 6.25
CA ASP A 135 -0.19 -11.17 7.02
C ASP A 135 1.21 -11.27 7.65
N GLY A 136 2.07 -10.26 7.43
CA GLY A 136 3.43 -10.42 7.89
C GLY A 136 4.31 -9.18 7.86
N GLN A 137 5.56 -9.42 8.27
CA GLN A 137 6.59 -8.41 8.37
C GLN A 137 7.16 -8.06 6.99
N ARG A 138 7.67 -6.84 6.90
CA ARG A 138 8.40 -6.38 5.72
C ARG A 138 9.57 -7.30 5.39
N THR A 139 9.69 -7.66 4.11
CA THR A 139 10.85 -8.39 3.58
C THR A 139 11.68 -7.56 2.61
N THR A 140 11.12 -6.47 2.09
CA THR A 140 11.77 -5.58 1.11
C THR A 140 11.15 -4.19 1.09
N GLY A 141 11.74 -3.27 0.34
CA GLY A 141 11.22 -1.93 0.11
C GLY A 141 11.50 -0.94 1.24
N VAL A 142 10.78 0.17 1.22
CA VAL A 142 10.89 1.26 2.20
C VAL A 142 10.56 0.74 3.60
N ASP A 143 11.26 1.27 4.61
CA ASP A 143 10.97 0.93 6.00
C ASP A 143 9.55 1.36 6.37
N PRO A 144 8.72 0.46 6.94
CA PRO A 144 7.35 0.79 7.32
C PRO A 144 7.24 1.93 8.33
N LEU A 145 8.22 2.06 9.23
CA LEU A 145 8.23 3.14 10.22
C LEU A 145 8.54 4.48 9.56
N GLU A 146 9.45 4.49 8.58
CA GLU A 146 9.72 5.69 7.78
C GLU A 146 8.47 6.09 6.99
N ALA A 147 7.83 5.15 6.31
CA ALA A 147 6.58 5.40 5.58
C ALA A 147 5.45 5.88 6.50
N ALA A 148 5.33 5.29 7.71
CA ALA A 148 4.36 5.71 8.71
C ALA A 148 4.64 7.13 9.22
N LYS A 149 5.92 7.51 9.36
CA LYS A 149 6.31 8.89 9.70
C LYS A 149 5.88 9.87 8.60
N TRP A 150 6.07 9.52 7.34
CA TRP A 150 5.59 10.33 6.21
C TRP A 150 4.07 10.55 6.25
N ALA A 151 3.31 9.51 6.61
CA ALA A 151 1.87 9.61 6.80
C ALA A 151 1.53 10.50 8.00
N ALA A 152 2.19 10.29 9.13
CA ALA A 152 1.98 11.07 10.35
C ALA A 152 2.28 12.56 10.15
N ASP A 153 3.40 12.89 9.50
CA ASP A 153 3.80 14.27 9.19
C ASP A 153 2.75 14.99 8.30
N ARG A 154 1.96 14.23 7.52
CA ARG A 154 0.84 14.72 6.70
C ARG A 154 -0.52 14.59 7.37
N GLY A 155 -0.54 14.16 8.63
CA GLY A 155 -1.75 13.99 9.41
C GLY A 155 -2.62 12.79 9.00
N VAL A 156 -2.17 11.94 8.06
CA VAL A 156 -2.94 10.79 7.57
C VAL A 156 -2.86 9.64 8.57
N ARG A 157 -4.02 9.05 8.88
CA ARG A 157 -4.09 7.84 9.71
C ARG A 157 -3.81 6.61 8.88
N VAL A 158 -3.01 5.70 9.43
CA VAL A 158 -2.77 4.37 8.86
C VAL A 158 -3.28 3.33 9.83
N TYR A 159 -4.23 2.54 9.38
CA TYR A 159 -4.78 1.40 10.13
C TYR A 159 -4.22 0.11 9.55
N THR A 160 -3.80 -0.80 10.42
CA THR A 160 -3.28 -2.11 10.00
C THR A 160 -4.24 -3.20 10.45
N VAL A 161 -4.63 -4.05 9.50
CA VAL A 161 -5.45 -5.24 9.74
C VAL A 161 -4.59 -6.46 9.46
N GLY A 162 -4.33 -7.25 10.50
CA GLY A 162 -3.60 -8.52 10.39
C GLY A 162 -4.49 -9.61 9.81
N VAL A 163 -3.95 -10.40 8.89
CA VAL A 163 -4.62 -11.58 8.31
C VAL A 163 -3.80 -12.82 8.67
N GLY A 164 -4.42 -13.75 9.39
CA GLY A 164 -3.76 -14.98 9.86
C GLY A 164 -4.18 -15.35 11.27
N THR A 165 -3.71 -16.49 11.75
CA THR A 165 -3.90 -16.97 13.13
C THR A 165 -2.67 -16.72 13.99
N VAL A 166 -2.85 -16.72 15.31
CA VAL A 166 -1.74 -16.54 16.29
C VAL A 166 -0.72 -17.68 16.17
N GLN A 167 -1.15 -18.87 15.81
CA GLN A 167 -0.31 -20.06 15.69
C GLN A 167 0.42 -20.11 14.33
N GLY A 168 -0.12 -19.45 13.31
CA GLY A 168 0.41 -19.48 11.95
C GLY A 168 0.32 -20.86 11.31
N GLU A 169 0.89 -20.99 10.11
CA GLU A 169 1.02 -22.26 9.38
C GLU A 169 2.40 -22.35 8.74
N THR A 170 2.94 -23.60 8.69
CA THR A 170 4.19 -23.86 7.98
C THR A 170 3.91 -24.01 6.49
N ILE A 171 4.49 -23.16 5.66
CA ILE A 171 4.35 -23.22 4.21
C ILE A 171 5.47 -24.11 3.66
N GLY A 172 5.11 -25.25 3.08
CA GLY A 172 6.04 -26.10 2.33
C GLY A 172 6.43 -25.40 1.01
N PHE A 173 7.71 -25.34 0.73
CA PHE A 173 8.20 -24.92 -0.60
C PHE A 173 8.37 -26.18 -1.43
N GLU A 174 7.43 -26.49 -2.30
CA GLU A 174 7.62 -27.40 -3.43
C GLU A 174 8.11 -26.63 -4.66
#